data_9e187332130c7ec55ebc52215a5e73be
#
_entry.id   9e187332130c7ec55ebc52215a5e73be
#
_cell.length_a   1.000
_cell.length_b   1.000
_cell.length_c   1.000
_cell.angle_alpha   90.00
_cell.angle_beta   90.00
_cell.angle_gamma   90.00
#
_symmetry.space_group_name_H-M   'P 1'
#
loop_
_entity.id
_entity.type
_entity.pdbx_description
1 polymer ?
#
loop_
_entity_poly.entity_id
_entity_poly.type
_entity_poly.pdbx_seq_one_letter_code
_entity_poly.pdbx_strand_id
1 'polypeptide(L)'
;LVGEILKKQYKDVHVAGNIGNPFSAEALATSDDSATVVEVSSFMLETINDFRPHVSAILNITPDHLDRHLTMANYIRCKEAVTMNQTEEDFVILNHADSILRDFAASKELKAKVVWFSSKDKPDGDAFWLDGDDIMYKEAGMEKKLINVHELNLLGTHNYENVMAAAAVAVKMGVA
;
A
#
# COMPACT_ATOMS: atom_id res chain seq x y z
N LEU A 1 9.81 -3.41 -4.52
CA LEU A 1 8.90 -4.50 -4.90
C LEU A 1 7.85 -4.02 -5.90
N VAL A 2 6.97 -3.08 -5.53
CA VAL A 2 5.87 -2.59 -6.40
C VAL A 2 6.39 -2.19 -7.78
N GLY A 3 7.41 -1.32 -7.85
CA GLY A 3 7.97 -0.87 -9.12
C GLY A 3 8.43 -2.01 -10.03
N GLU A 4 9.04 -3.08 -9.46
CA GLU A 4 9.47 -4.24 -10.25
C GLU A 4 8.28 -5.05 -10.81
N ILE A 5 7.19 -5.13 -10.06
CA ILE A 5 5.99 -5.82 -10.53
C ILE A 5 5.32 -5.01 -11.63
N LEU A 6 5.20 -3.69 -11.46
CA LEU A 6 4.54 -2.81 -12.43
C LEU A 6 5.24 -2.78 -13.80
N LYS A 7 6.55 -3.04 -13.87
CA LYS A 7 7.30 -3.18 -15.15
C LYS A 7 6.76 -4.31 -16.03
N LYS A 8 5.94 -5.22 -15.51
CA LYS A 8 5.29 -6.25 -16.31
C LYS A 8 4.15 -5.70 -17.17
N GLN A 9 3.52 -4.63 -16.71
CA GLN A 9 2.37 -3.99 -17.34
C GLN A 9 2.72 -2.65 -18.01
N TYR A 10 3.50 -1.84 -17.32
CA TYR A 10 3.87 -0.49 -17.75
C TYR A 10 5.25 -0.47 -18.37
N LYS A 11 5.39 0.20 -19.51
CA LYS A 11 6.69 0.36 -20.20
C LYS A 11 7.63 1.30 -19.45
N ASP A 12 7.04 2.29 -18.79
CA ASP A 12 7.74 3.33 -18.06
C ASP A 12 7.28 3.34 -16.60
N VAL A 13 8.20 3.03 -15.67
CA VAL A 13 7.92 2.93 -14.24
C VAL A 13 8.95 3.73 -13.46
N HIS A 14 8.48 4.76 -12.79
CA HIS A 14 9.28 5.63 -11.93
C HIS A 14 9.16 5.20 -10.47
N VAL A 15 10.27 5.22 -9.75
CA VAL A 15 10.30 4.97 -8.30
C VAL A 15 10.97 6.16 -7.65
N ALA A 16 10.24 6.86 -6.79
CA ALA A 16 10.63 8.15 -6.25
C ALA A 16 10.17 8.38 -4.81
N GLY A 17 10.54 9.50 -4.23
CA GLY A 17 10.05 9.98 -2.95
C GLY A 17 11.09 9.92 -1.85
N ASN A 18 10.77 9.31 -0.73
CA ASN A 18 11.68 9.18 0.43
C ASN A 18 12.89 8.29 0.12
N ILE A 19 12.78 7.44 -0.89
CA ILE A 19 13.86 6.65 -1.48
C ILE A 19 14.00 6.98 -2.97
N GLY A 20 15.20 6.80 -3.52
CA GLY A 20 15.47 7.08 -4.92
C GLY A 20 15.54 8.57 -5.23
N ASN A 21 15.00 8.96 -6.38
CA ASN A 21 14.97 10.35 -6.81
C ASN A 21 13.84 11.14 -6.13
N PRO A 22 14.00 12.46 -5.93
CA PRO A 22 12.91 13.30 -5.46
C PRO A 22 11.69 13.20 -6.38
N PHE A 23 10.49 13.07 -5.80
CA PHE A 23 9.26 12.95 -6.59
C PHE A 23 9.06 14.13 -7.56
N SER A 24 9.39 15.35 -7.14
CA SER A 24 9.30 16.56 -7.99
C SER A 24 10.20 16.50 -9.23
N ALA A 25 11.33 15.79 -9.17
CA ALA A 25 12.20 15.62 -10.33
C ALA A 25 11.66 14.55 -11.28
N GLU A 26 11.19 13.42 -10.73
CA GLU A 26 10.60 12.34 -11.53
C GLU A 26 9.29 12.76 -12.20
N ALA A 27 8.47 13.57 -11.54
CA ALA A 27 7.20 14.05 -12.09
C ALA A 27 7.34 14.79 -13.45
N LEU A 28 8.50 15.38 -13.71
CA LEU A 28 8.77 16.02 -15.00
C LEU A 28 9.04 15.03 -16.13
N ALA A 29 9.38 13.79 -15.80
CA ALA A 29 9.69 12.73 -16.76
C ALA A 29 8.50 11.77 -16.99
N THR A 30 7.42 11.89 -16.21
CA THR A 30 6.25 11.02 -16.33
C THR A 30 5.35 11.41 -17.50
N SER A 31 4.59 10.45 -18.00
CA SER A 31 3.55 10.61 -19.01
C SER A 31 2.27 9.92 -18.57
N ASP A 32 1.18 10.08 -19.31
CA ASP A 32 -0.10 9.43 -19.03
C ASP A 32 -0.01 7.88 -19.09
N ASP A 33 0.98 7.34 -19.80
CA ASP A 33 1.21 5.90 -19.94
C ASP A 33 2.21 5.34 -18.91
N SER A 34 2.78 6.20 -18.06
CA SER A 34 3.74 5.77 -17.04
C SER A 34 3.08 5.43 -15.70
N ALA A 35 3.73 4.59 -14.90
CA ALA A 35 3.35 4.34 -13.52
C ALA A 35 4.40 4.91 -12.58
N THR A 36 3.97 5.65 -11.56
CA THR A 36 4.87 6.21 -10.55
C THR A 36 4.61 5.59 -9.19
N VAL A 37 5.63 4.99 -8.61
CA VAL A 37 5.62 4.48 -7.24
C VAL A 37 6.34 5.47 -6.36
N VAL A 38 5.63 6.04 -5.40
CA VAL A 38 6.18 7.06 -4.50
C VAL A 38 6.21 6.53 -3.08
N GLU A 39 7.39 6.45 -2.48
CA GLU A 39 7.50 6.24 -1.05
C GLU A 39 7.33 7.58 -0.34
N VAL A 40 6.32 7.68 0.52
CA VAL A 40 6.02 8.91 1.26
C VAL A 40 6.24 8.71 2.75
N SER A 41 7.00 9.62 3.36
CA SER A 41 7.15 9.68 4.82
C SER A 41 5.97 10.42 5.45
N SER A 42 5.75 10.21 6.75
CA SER A 42 4.76 10.99 7.50
C SER A 42 5.01 12.51 7.43
N PHE A 43 6.27 12.92 7.31
CA PHE A 43 6.65 14.33 7.16
C PHE A 43 6.20 14.93 5.82
N MET A 44 6.32 14.16 4.74
CA MET A 44 5.83 14.59 3.42
C MET A 44 4.31 14.73 3.42
N LEU A 45 3.62 13.86 4.15
CA LEU A 45 2.16 13.86 4.24
C LEU A 45 1.60 15.01 5.10
N GLU A 46 2.42 15.66 5.97
CA GLU A 46 1.99 16.83 6.76
C GLU A 46 1.53 18.01 5.89
N THR A 47 2.06 18.14 4.68
CA THR A 47 1.90 19.33 3.83
C THR A 47 1.26 19.04 2.49
N ILE A 48 0.70 17.86 2.30
CA ILE A 48 -0.04 17.56 1.06
C ILE A 48 -1.30 18.41 0.97
N ASN A 49 -1.64 18.80 -0.26
CA ASN A 49 -2.88 19.52 -0.56
C ASN A 49 -3.71 18.72 -1.59
N ASP A 50 -3.21 18.57 -2.80
CA ASP A 50 -3.94 17.95 -3.92
C ASP A 50 -3.42 16.54 -4.26
N PHE A 51 -2.45 16.02 -3.49
CA PHE A 51 -1.87 14.70 -3.73
C PHE A 51 -2.95 13.62 -3.60
N ARG A 52 -3.19 12.91 -4.69
CA ARG A 52 -4.19 11.84 -4.78
C ARG A 52 -3.58 10.61 -5.48
N PRO A 53 -3.09 9.63 -4.75
CA PRO A 53 -2.67 8.36 -5.36
C PRO A 53 -3.90 7.54 -5.75
N HIS A 54 -3.86 6.87 -6.93
CA HIS A 54 -4.92 5.93 -7.30
C HIS A 54 -4.92 4.70 -6.37
N VAL A 55 -3.73 4.24 -5.97
CA VAL A 55 -3.57 3.18 -4.98
C VAL A 55 -2.60 3.64 -3.91
N SER A 56 -3.01 3.62 -2.65
CA SER A 56 -2.15 3.87 -1.50
C SER A 56 -1.96 2.60 -0.66
N ALA A 57 -0.90 2.54 0.13
CA ALA A 57 -0.66 1.43 1.07
C ALA A 57 -0.10 1.95 2.40
N ILE A 58 -0.66 1.45 3.50
CA ILE A 58 -0.12 1.67 4.85
C ILE A 58 0.18 0.29 5.46
N LEU A 59 1.47 -0.01 5.61
CA LEU A 59 1.91 -1.36 5.99
C LEU A 59 1.73 -1.63 7.49
N ASN A 60 1.95 -0.63 8.31
CA ASN A 60 1.75 -0.66 9.75
C ASN A 60 1.82 0.76 10.33
N ILE A 61 1.27 0.92 11.53
CA ILE A 61 1.42 2.14 12.34
C ILE A 61 1.94 1.74 13.73
N THR A 62 3.24 1.86 13.92
CA THR A 62 3.91 1.64 15.19
C THR A 62 4.54 2.95 15.69
N PRO A 63 4.70 3.17 17.00
CA PRO A 63 5.28 4.39 17.52
C PRO A 63 6.65 4.69 16.90
N ASP A 64 6.73 5.84 16.21
CA ASP A 64 7.94 6.34 15.58
C ASP A 64 7.85 7.87 15.44
N HIS A 65 8.99 8.54 15.35
CA HIS A 65 9.07 9.99 15.09
C HIS A 65 8.22 10.86 16.05
N LEU A 66 8.02 10.42 17.30
CA LEU A 66 7.21 11.15 18.29
C LEU A 66 7.89 12.43 18.79
N ASP A 67 9.20 12.57 18.60
CA ASP A 67 9.94 13.82 18.78
C ASP A 67 9.45 14.92 17.84
N ARG A 68 8.97 14.56 16.64
CA ARG A 68 8.42 15.46 15.64
C ARG A 68 6.90 15.59 15.74
N HIS A 69 6.17 14.48 15.76
CA HIS A 69 4.70 14.46 15.76
C HIS A 69 4.09 14.76 17.14
N LEU A 70 4.87 14.71 18.20
CA LEU A 70 4.52 14.95 19.60
C LEU A 70 3.59 13.91 20.21
N THR A 71 2.63 13.37 19.46
CA THR A 71 1.67 12.36 19.91
C THR A 71 1.44 11.28 18.87
N MET A 72 1.06 10.07 19.31
CA MET A 72 0.61 9.00 18.41
C MET A 72 -0.57 9.45 17.56
N ALA A 73 -1.52 10.18 18.10
CA ALA A 73 -2.69 10.65 17.36
C ALA A 73 -2.30 11.55 16.17
N ASN A 74 -1.32 12.42 16.35
CA ASN A 74 -0.79 13.24 15.25
C ASN A 74 -0.08 12.38 14.20
N TYR A 75 0.75 11.43 14.64
CA TYR A 75 1.47 10.53 13.74
C TYR A 75 0.51 9.67 12.90
N ILE A 76 -0.50 9.07 13.53
CA ILE A 76 -1.56 8.31 12.87
C ILE A 76 -2.23 9.18 11.82
N ARG A 77 -2.75 10.37 12.20
CA ARG A 77 -3.41 11.29 11.27
C ARG A 77 -2.53 11.67 10.09
N CYS A 78 -1.23 11.88 10.30
CA CYS A 78 -0.30 12.17 9.19
C CYS A 78 -0.18 11.00 8.22
N LYS A 79 -0.09 9.76 8.70
CA LYS A 79 -0.04 8.58 7.83
C LYS A 79 -1.35 8.35 7.07
N GLU A 80 -2.49 8.51 7.74
CA GLU A 80 -3.82 8.37 7.15
C GLU A 80 -4.09 9.43 6.08
N ALA A 81 -3.45 10.60 6.17
CA ALA A 81 -3.59 11.67 5.19
C ALA A 81 -3.22 11.25 3.75
N VAL A 82 -2.50 10.15 3.54
CA VAL A 82 -2.25 9.61 2.20
C VAL A 82 -3.55 9.33 1.42
N THR A 83 -4.65 9.11 2.12
CA THR A 83 -5.98 8.84 1.53
C THR A 83 -6.87 10.09 1.45
N MET A 84 -6.42 11.25 1.94
CA MET A 84 -7.23 12.45 2.14
C MET A 84 -8.01 12.89 0.90
N ASN A 85 -7.39 12.79 -0.28
CA ASN A 85 -7.99 13.19 -1.55
C ASN A 85 -8.49 11.99 -2.37
N GLN A 86 -8.36 10.76 -1.87
CA GLN A 86 -8.90 9.58 -2.55
C GLN A 86 -10.43 9.59 -2.56
N THR A 87 -10.99 8.94 -3.57
CA THR A 87 -12.42 8.79 -3.80
C THR A 87 -12.82 7.33 -3.81
N GLU A 88 -14.07 7.05 -4.06
CA GLU A 88 -14.61 5.69 -4.21
C GLU A 88 -14.06 4.93 -5.44
N GLU A 89 -13.32 5.62 -6.32
CA GLU A 89 -12.63 5.01 -7.47
C GLU A 89 -11.24 4.51 -7.11
N ASP A 90 -10.68 4.97 -5.99
CA ASP A 90 -9.32 4.69 -5.54
C ASP A 90 -9.28 3.53 -4.54
N PHE A 91 -8.07 3.04 -4.27
CA PHE A 91 -7.85 1.91 -3.36
C PHE A 91 -6.85 2.26 -2.26
N VAL A 92 -7.07 1.69 -1.09
CA VAL A 92 -6.10 1.70 0.01
C VAL A 92 -5.82 0.28 0.47
N ILE A 93 -4.54 -0.07 0.52
CA ILE A 93 -4.05 -1.38 0.96
C ILE A 93 -3.65 -1.26 2.42
N LEU A 94 -4.28 -2.05 3.29
CA LEU A 94 -4.11 -1.97 4.74
C LEU A 94 -3.78 -3.32 5.36
N ASN A 95 -2.94 -3.32 6.39
CA ASN A 95 -2.63 -4.52 7.19
C ASN A 95 -3.77 -4.82 8.16
N HIS A 96 -4.46 -5.94 7.96
CA HIS A 96 -5.55 -6.36 8.83
C HIS A 96 -5.08 -6.75 10.25
N ALA A 97 -3.83 -7.16 10.40
CA ALA A 97 -3.27 -7.47 11.71
C ALA A 97 -3.03 -6.23 12.60
N ASP A 98 -3.03 -5.02 12.01
CA ASP A 98 -2.87 -3.76 12.73
C ASP A 98 -4.23 -3.20 13.17
N SER A 99 -4.42 -3.04 14.50
CA SER A 99 -5.69 -2.56 15.05
C SER A 99 -5.99 -1.11 14.69
N ILE A 100 -4.95 -0.26 14.57
CA ILE A 100 -5.12 1.14 14.19
C ILE A 100 -5.65 1.22 12.75
N LEU A 101 -5.12 0.38 11.86
CA LEU A 101 -5.57 0.34 10.47
C LEU A 101 -6.98 -0.25 10.31
N ARG A 102 -7.39 -1.19 11.18
CA ARG A 102 -8.80 -1.64 11.20
C ARG A 102 -9.74 -0.54 11.65
N ASP A 103 -9.38 0.21 12.69
CA ASP A 103 -10.18 1.35 13.18
C ASP A 103 -10.27 2.43 12.09
N PHE A 104 -9.17 2.71 11.41
CA PHE A 104 -9.14 3.63 10.26
C PHE A 104 -10.07 3.18 9.13
N ALA A 105 -10.03 1.90 8.76
CA ALA A 105 -10.89 1.36 7.71
C ALA A 105 -12.40 1.44 8.04
N ALA A 106 -12.75 1.45 9.33
CA ALA A 106 -14.13 1.64 9.80
C ALA A 106 -14.56 3.13 9.84
N SER A 107 -13.65 4.05 9.58
CA SER A 107 -13.92 5.49 9.60
C SER A 107 -14.84 5.89 8.43
N LYS A 108 -15.80 6.78 8.71
CA LYS A 108 -16.65 7.38 7.67
C LYS A 108 -15.93 8.37 6.77
N GLU A 109 -14.74 8.78 7.14
CA GLU A 109 -13.92 9.73 6.36
C GLU A 109 -13.17 9.02 5.22
N LEU A 110 -12.90 7.72 5.36
CA LEU A 110 -12.26 6.93 4.33
C LEU A 110 -13.22 6.66 3.17
N LYS A 111 -12.89 7.14 1.98
CA LYS A 111 -13.68 6.95 0.75
C LYS A 111 -13.13 5.84 -0.14
N ALA A 112 -11.81 5.65 -0.11
CA ALA A 112 -11.14 4.64 -0.92
C ALA A 112 -11.62 3.22 -0.57
N LYS A 113 -11.65 2.35 -1.56
CA LYS A 113 -11.95 0.92 -1.36
C LYS A 113 -10.80 0.26 -0.63
N VAL A 114 -11.11 -0.40 0.48
CA VAL A 114 -10.11 -1.12 1.28
C VAL A 114 -9.81 -2.47 0.65
N VAL A 115 -8.52 -2.76 0.52
CA VAL A 115 -7.99 -4.09 0.22
C VAL A 115 -7.07 -4.49 1.37
N TRP A 116 -7.35 -5.61 1.97
CA TRP A 116 -6.61 -6.08 3.13
C TRP A 116 -5.39 -6.92 2.74
N PHE A 117 -4.36 -6.91 3.58
CA PHE A 117 -3.39 -8.00 3.63
C PHE A 117 -3.15 -8.44 5.07
N SER A 118 -2.84 -9.72 5.27
CA SER A 118 -2.55 -10.26 6.59
C SER A 118 -1.71 -11.54 6.52
N SER A 119 -0.73 -11.64 7.42
CA SER A 119 0.01 -12.89 7.67
C SER A 119 -0.57 -13.69 8.83
N LYS A 120 -1.63 -13.21 9.50
CA LYS A 120 -2.16 -13.81 10.73
C LYS A 120 -3.54 -14.42 10.57
N ASP A 121 -4.34 -13.88 9.69
CA ASP A 121 -5.75 -14.27 9.52
C ASP A 121 -6.20 -14.04 8.08
N LYS A 122 -7.37 -14.57 7.74
CA LYS A 122 -8.03 -14.34 6.46
C LYS A 122 -9.06 -13.22 6.61
N PRO A 123 -8.81 -12.02 6.07
CA PRO A 123 -9.76 -10.93 6.15
C PRO A 123 -11.00 -11.17 5.27
N ASP A 124 -12.11 -10.50 5.61
CA ASP A 124 -13.28 -10.40 4.74
C ASP A 124 -13.06 -9.42 3.58
N GLY A 125 -13.80 -9.60 2.49
CA GLY A 125 -13.72 -8.73 1.32
C GLY A 125 -12.58 -9.08 0.37
N ASP A 126 -12.08 -8.08 -0.39
CA ASP A 126 -10.88 -8.21 -1.21
C ASP A 126 -9.65 -8.22 -0.32
N ALA A 127 -8.86 -9.27 -0.39
CA ALA A 127 -7.75 -9.47 0.53
C ALA A 127 -6.64 -10.36 -0.02
N PHE A 128 -5.45 -10.20 0.57
CA PHE A 128 -4.29 -11.07 0.42
C PHE A 128 -3.93 -11.63 1.78
N TRP A 129 -3.73 -12.95 1.90
CA TRP A 129 -3.40 -13.55 3.19
C TRP A 129 -2.45 -14.74 3.04
N LEU A 130 -1.80 -15.09 4.14
CA LEU A 130 -0.95 -16.26 4.23
C LEU A 130 -1.80 -17.43 4.73
N ASP A 131 -1.84 -18.54 3.97
CA ASP A 131 -2.46 -19.81 4.32
C ASP A 131 -1.41 -20.93 4.28
N GLY A 132 -0.91 -21.31 5.46
CA GLY A 132 0.29 -22.14 5.54
C GLY A 132 1.49 -21.44 4.88
N ASP A 133 2.04 -22.06 3.84
CA ASP A 133 3.14 -21.51 3.05
C ASP A 133 2.67 -20.85 1.73
N ASP A 134 1.37 -20.74 1.52
CA ASP A 134 0.82 -20.14 0.31
C ASP A 134 0.29 -18.73 0.57
N ILE A 135 0.71 -17.79 -0.26
CA ILE A 135 0.08 -16.48 -0.35
C ILE A 135 -1.15 -16.63 -1.24
N MET A 136 -2.30 -16.40 -0.64
CA MET A 136 -3.61 -16.43 -1.27
C MET A 136 -4.12 -15.02 -1.54
N TYR A 137 -5.00 -14.85 -2.52
CA TYR A 137 -5.76 -13.63 -2.66
C TYR A 137 -7.21 -13.89 -3.05
N LYS A 138 -8.08 -12.95 -2.70
CA LYS A 138 -9.48 -12.91 -3.06
C LYS A 138 -9.82 -11.57 -3.68
N GLU A 139 -10.45 -11.62 -4.84
CA GLU A 139 -10.94 -10.46 -5.56
C GLU A 139 -12.31 -10.78 -6.17
N ALA A 140 -13.26 -9.89 -5.98
CA ALA A 140 -14.63 -10.04 -6.48
C ALA A 140 -15.25 -11.42 -6.12
N GLY A 141 -14.95 -11.92 -4.93
CA GLY A 141 -15.43 -13.21 -4.42
C GLY A 141 -14.68 -14.43 -4.91
N MET A 142 -13.75 -14.32 -5.83
CA MET A 142 -12.92 -15.43 -6.33
C MET A 142 -11.62 -15.52 -5.57
N GLU A 143 -11.32 -16.71 -5.04
CA GLU A 143 -10.08 -17.00 -4.31
C GLU A 143 -9.10 -17.72 -5.23
N LYS A 144 -7.83 -17.31 -5.17
CA LYS A 144 -6.73 -17.92 -5.93
C LYS A 144 -5.46 -17.95 -5.10
N LYS A 145 -4.63 -18.95 -5.35
CA LYS A 145 -3.25 -18.95 -4.91
C LYS A 145 -2.44 -17.99 -5.78
N LEU A 146 -1.65 -17.13 -5.15
CA LEU A 146 -0.71 -16.24 -5.85
C LEU A 146 0.64 -16.93 -6.03
N ILE A 147 1.27 -17.35 -4.92
CA ILE A 147 2.61 -17.93 -4.91
C ILE A 147 2.86 -18.70 -3.62
N ASN A 148 3.75 -19.68 -3.63
CA ASN A 148 4.26 -20.27 -2.41
C ASN A 148 5.47 -19.48 -1.90
N VAL A 149 5.58 -19.28 -0.58
CA VAL A 149 6.65 -18.47 0.02
C VAL A 149 8.05 -19.02 -0.23
N HIS A 150 8.17 -20.34 -0.48
CA HIS A 150 9.44 -20.97 -0.82
C HIS A 150 9.92 -20.64 -2.25
N GLU A 151 9.06 -20.09 -3.09
CA GLU A 151 9.41 -19.57 -4.42
C GLU A 151 9.96 -18.13 -4.35
N LEU A 152 9.85 -17.49 -3.18
CA LEU A 152 10.36 -16.13 -2.95
C LEU A 152 11.83 -16.18 -2.54
N ASN A 153 12.64 -15.28 -3.10
CA ASN A 153 14.01 -15.02 -2.63
C ASN A 153 14.05 -14.10 -1.40
N LEU A 154 12.94 -14.03 -0.65
CA LEU A 154 12.74 -13.17 0.51
C LEU A 154 12.28 -14.03 1.68
N LEU A 155 12.94 -13.93 2.83
CA LEU A 155 12.64 -14.74 4.01
C LEU A 155 12.01 -13.89 5.13
N GLY A 156 11.10 -14.52 5.86
CA GLY A 156 10.47 -13.96 7.07
C GLY A 156 9.12 -13.31 6.81
N THR A 157 8.25 -13.40 7.82
CA THR A 157 6.83 -12.99 7.77
C THR A 157 6.65 -11.53 7.32
N HIS A 158 7.52 -10.63 7.78
CA HIS A 158 7.46 -9.23 7.36
C HIS A 158 7.70 -9.06 5.84
N ASN A 159 8.54 -9.90 5.24
CA ASN A 159 8.74 -9.89 3.79
C ASN A 159 7.54 -10.47 3.05
N TYR A 160 6.87 -11.48 3.61
CA TYR A 160 5.64 -12.02 3.04
C TYR A 160 4.52 -10.97 3.08
N GLU A 161 4.41 -10.19 4.16
CA GLU A 161 3.50 -9.03 4.24
C GLU A 161 3.83 -7.97 3.18
N ASN A 162 5.11 -7.64 3.00
CA ASN A 162 5.54 -6.72 1.95
C ASN A 162 5.20 -7.23 0.54
N VAL A 163 5.32 -8.55 0.29
CA VAL A 163 4.94 -9.16 -0.99
C VAL A 163 3.44 -9.09 -1.19
N MET A 164 2.63 -9.42 -0.17
CA MET A 164 1.17 -9.32 -0.23
C MET A 164 0.70 -7.90 -0.52
N ALA A 165 1.26 -6.92 0.19
CA ALA A 165 0.93 -5.50 -0.04
C ALA A 165 1.34 -5.06 -1.45
N ALA A 166 2.54 -5.45 -1.93
CA ALA A 166 3.00 -5.10 -3.26
C ALA A 166 2.17 -5.75 -4.36
N ALA A 167 1.75 -7.01 -4.17
CA ALA A 167 0.86 -7.71 -5.09
C ALA A 167 -0.53 -7.05 -5.12
N ALA A 168 -1.07 -6.66 -3.96
CA ALA A 168 -2.35 -5.96 -3.88
C ALA A 168 -2.32 -4.63 -4.64
N VAL A 169 -1.26 -3.83 -4.46
CA VAL A 169 -1.05 -2.61 -5.25
C VAL A 169 -1.01 -2.92 -6.75
N ALA A 170 -0.23 -3.92 -7.15
CA ALA A 170 -0.05 -4.25 -8.56
C ALA A 170 -1.36 -4.72 -9.22
N VAL A 171 -2.15 -5.57 -8.54
CA VAL A 171 -3.46 -6.01 -9.03
C VAL A 171 -4.41 -4.81 -9.20
N LYS A 172 -4.46 -3.89 -8.24
CA LYS A 172 -5.31 -2.68 -8.35
C LYS A 172 -4.80 -1.67 -9.38
N MET A 173 -3.54 -1.80 -9.81
CA MET A 173 -2.96 -1.08 -10.95
C MET A 173 -3.12 -1.85 -12.28
N GLY A 174 -3.88 -2.93 -12.33
CA GLY A 174 -4.20 -3.67 -13.55
C GLY A 174 -3.18 -4.73 -13.98
N VAL A 175 -2.22 -5.08 -13.12
CA VAL A 175 -1.31 -6.21 -13.40
C VAL A 175 -2.08 -7.52 -13.19
N ALA A 176 -2.07 -8.38 -14.22
CA ALA A 176 -2.74 -9.69 -14.22
C ALA A 176 -1.89 -10.79 -13.58
#